data_01d5fc40f181e50b3a11f5bb2d08768c
#
_entry.id   01d5fc40f181e50b3a11f5bb2d08768c
#
_cell.length_a   1.000
_cell.length_b   1.000
_cell.length_c   1.000
_cell.angle_alpha   90.00
_cell.angle_beta   90.00
_cell.angle_gamma   90.00
#
_symmetry.space_group_name_H-M   'P 1'
#
loop_
_entity.id
_entity.type
_entity.pdbx_description
1 polymer ?
#
loop_
_entity_poly.entity_id
_entity_poly.type
_entity_poly.pdbx_seq_one_letter_code
_entity_poly.pdbx_strand_id
1 'polypeptide(L)'
;ININEDGWESSKINFTNDPFDPHQIAFEGIDVIAEEDDEGKLLITSSKTNLILENRTKIFIGKRIFKDKKKKRKFGLILDSKDRDGLVLIRRSDKTKINNNLELELQPQFLISRSLLGKTYSYNSEKNKEGKVIDLSDVIGLNIKVNAIYKDWNFDSKNDLSTLNTKRLFNGLRHSSSLRKYFKIPILDDSSFNVFTTYRSRAWNGTIGETEIKSAYGGFVQKTYSFEALEGQQNLNIRFGTAKYEAEKLKNTKLISLWRSSFFASLDSEYQIWNSNRKKLYQKS
;
A
#
# COMPACT_ATOMS: atom_id res chain seq x y z
N ILE A 1 3.63 25.36 23.02
CA ILE A 1 2.61 25.44 21.96
C ILE A 1 1.57 26.42 22.45
N ASN A 2 1.35 27.50 21.70
CA ASN A 2 0.25 28.43 21.92
C ASN A 2 -0.90 28.03 20.99
N ILE A 3 -2.10 27.91 21.51
CA ILE A 3 -3.29 27.53 20.77
C ILE A 3 -4.23 28.74 20.70
N ASN A 4 -4.59 29.13 19.48
CA ASN A 4 -5.52 30.22 19.19
C ASN A 4 -6.80 29.66 18.55
N GLU A 5 -7.81 30.50 18.35
CA GLU A 5 -9.08 30.10 17.76
C GLU A 5 -8.91 29.54 16.31
N ASP A 6 -7.93 30.06 15.57
CA ASP A 6 -7.70 29.75 14.15
C ASP A 6 -6.56 28.72 13.93
N GLY A 7 -5.88 28.28 15.01
CA GLY A 7 -4.78 27.35 14.86
C GLY A 7 -3.87 27.25 16.09
N TRP A 8 -2.60 26.91 15.85
CA TRP A 8 -1.58 26.85 16.90
C TRP A 8 -0.21 27.27 16.36
N GLU A 9 0.63 27.75 17.25
CA GLU A 9 2.02 28.08 16.98
C GLU A 9 2.98 27.45 17.98
N SER A 10 4.19 27.18 17.55
CA SER A 10 5.25 26.65 18.40
C SER A 10 6.62 27.11 17.93
N SER A 11 7.46 27.56 18.86
CA SER A 11 8.86 27.90 18.55
C SER A 11 9.64 26.69 18.04
N LYS A 12 9.30 25.50 18.51
CA LYS A 12 9.94 24.25 18.10
C LYS A 12 9.01 23.06 18.29
N ILE A 13 8.95 22.18 17.29
CA ILE A 13 8.18 20.94 17.36
C ILE A 13 8.89 19.81 16.59
N ASN A 14 8.81 18.60 17.12
CA ASN A 14 9.30 17.40 16.45
C ASN A 14 8.13 16.58 15.93
N PHE A 15 8.21 16.18 14.67
CA PHE A 15 7.25 15.29 14.00
C PHE A 15 7.93 13.97 13.65
N THR A 16 7.37 12.87 14.05
CA THR A 16 7.81 11.54 13.65
C THR A 16 6.65 10.57 13.57
N ASN A 17 6.76 9.61 12.66
CA ASN A 17 5.91 8.43 12.60
C ASN A 17 6.66 7.18 13.07
N ASP A 18 7.87 7.36 13.60
CA ASP A 18 8.69 6.28 14.09
C ASP A 18 8.21 5.85 15.49
N PRO A 19 7.83 4.59 15.70
CA PRO A 19 7.38 4.10 17.00
C PRO A 19 8.52 3.86 18.01
N PHE A 20 9.79 3.98 17.57
CA PHE A 20 10.95 3.74 18.43
C PHE A 20 11.34 5.00 19.25
N ASP A 21 11.89 4.77 20.44
CA ASP A 21 12.51 5.79 21.25
C ASP A 21 13.95 5.36 21.61
N PRO A 22 15.00 6.05 21.19
CA PRO A 22 14.99 7.27 20.37
C PRO A 22 14.57 7.04 18.92
N HIS A 23 13.93 8.04 18.33
CA HIS A 23 13.47 7.98 16.95
C HIS A 23 14.63 7.85 15.96
N GLN A 24 14.50 6.94 14.99
CA GLN A 24 15.47 6.80 13.90
C GLN A 24 15.36 7.96 12.91
N ILE A 25 14.14 8.43 12.67
CA ILE A 25 13.86 9.55 11.76
C ILE A 25 12.82 10.48 12.39
N ALA A 26 13.15 11.77 12.48
CA ALA A 26 12.22 12.82 12.89
C ALA A 26 12.43 14.10 12.07
N PHE A 27 11.40 14.94 12.00
CA PHE A 27 11.49 16.30 11.46
C PHE A 27 11.37 17.28 12.61
N GLU A 28 12.34 18.17 12.74
CA GLU A 28 12.32 19.28 13.68
C GLU A 28 11.89 20.55 12.93
N GLY A 29 10.74 21.10 13.26
CA GLY A 29 10.27 22.40 12.77
C GLY A 29 10.60 23.49 13.77
N ILE A 30 11.06 24.64 13.27
CA ILE A 30 11.33 25.85 14.05
C ILE A 30 10.39 26.94 13.57
N ASP A 31 9.83 27.71 14.50
CA ASP A 31 8.79 28.73 14.28
C ASP A 31 7.66 28.16 13.41
N VAL A 32 6.97 27.20 13.97
CA VAL A 32 5.90 26.47 13.29
C VAL A 32 4.59 27.17 13.57
N ILE A 33 3.86 27.47 12.49
CA ILE A 33 2.50 28.02 12.53
C ILE A 33 1.59 27.01 11.82
N ALA A 34 0.50 26.64 12.44
CA ALA A 34 -0.54 25.81 11.86
C ALA A 34 -1.87 26.55 11.93
N GLU A 35 -2.45 26.80 10.78
CA GLU A 35 -3.69 27.54 10.60
C GLU A 35 -4.60 26.83 9.58
N GLU A 36 -5.89 27.09 9.60
CA GLU A 36 -6.80 26.63 8.58
C GLU A 36 -6.78 27.62 7.40
N ASP A 37 -6.67 27.08 6.16
CA ASP A 37 -6.82 27.91 4.96
C ASP A 37 -8.30 28.21 4.70
N ASP A 38 -8.58 29.12 3.72
CA ASP A 38 -9.93 29.52 3.35
C ASP A 38 -10.87 28.34 2.95
N GLU A 39 -10.30 27.18 2.68
CA GLU A 39 -11.02 25.95 2.35
C GLU A 39 -11.21 25.03 3.58
N GLY A 40 -10.86 25.46 4.79
CA GLY A 40 -10.92 24.68 6.03
C GLY A 40 -9.89 23.56 6.12
N LYS A 41 -8.75 23.70 5.40
CA LYS A 41 -7.68 22.72 5.40
C LYS A 41 -6.50 23.19 6.23
N LEU A 42 -5.93 22.27 6.99
CA LEU A 42 -4.77 22.56 7.82
C LEU A 42 -3.55 22.90 6.95
N LEU A 43 -2.99 24.08 7.19
CA LEU A 43 -1.75 24.59 6.63
C LEU A 43 -0.71 24.68 7.74
N ILE A 44 0.35 23.88 7.68
CA ILE A 44 1.46 23.96 8.64
C ILE A 44 2.67 24.54 7.93
N THR A 45 3.17 25.66 8.45
CA THR A 45 4.33 26.37 7.93
C THR A 45 5.45 26.34 8.97
N SER A 46 6.70 26.08 8.57
CA SER A 46 7.87 26.23 9.42
C SER A 46 8.90 27.13 8.77
N SER A 47 9.51 28.06 9.53
CA SER A 47 10.56 28.93 9.04
C SER A 47 11.84 28.16 8.69
N LYS A 48 12.14 27.13 9.49
CA LYS A 48 13.27 26.21 9.28
C LYS A 48 12.83 24.80 9.60
N THR A 49 13.30 23.84 8.80
CA THR A 49 13.07 22.42 9.05
C THR A 49 14.38 21.66 8.98
N ASN A 50 14.62 20.83 9.98
CA ASN A 50 15.73 19.88 10.03
C ASN A 50 15.21 18.46 9.96
N LEU A 51 15.88 17.60 9.20
CA LEU A 51 15.74 16.17 9.29
C LEU A 51 16.69 15.65 10.37
N ILE A 52 16.17 14.95 11.35
CA ILE A 52 16.96 14.31 12.41
C ILE A 52 17.05 12.82 12.10
N LEU A 53 18.27 12.30 12.02
CA LEU A 53 18.57 10.87 11.84
C LEU A 53 19.19 10.33 13.10
N GLU A 54 18.64 9.22 13.61
CA GLU A 54 19.10 8.50 14.82
C GLU A 54 19.35 9.42 16.03
N ASN A 55 18.54 10.46 16.16
CA ASN A 55 18.65 11.49 17.19
C ASN A 55 20.04 12.18 17.32
N ARG A 56 20.89 12.00 16.30
CA ARG A 56 22.30 12.50 16.30
C ARG A 56 22.58 13.46 15.17
N THR A 57 22.17 13.12 13.94
CA THR A 57 22.53 13.89 12.75
C THR A 57 21.37 14.82 12.39
N LYS A 58 21.64 16.13 12.33
CA LYS A 58 20.68 17.14 11.87
C LYS A 58 21.07 17.62 10.47
N ILE A 59 20.15 17.46 9.52
CA ILE A 59 20.30 17.91 8.14
C ILE A 59 19.29 19.03 7.90
N PHE A 60 19.76 20.24 7.62
CA PHE A 60 18.89 21.34 7.27
C PHE A 60 18.25 21.14 5.90
N ILE A 61 16.91 21.19 5.84
CA ILE A 61 16.14 20.99 4.62
C ILE A 61 15.32 22.21 4.18
N GLY A 62 15.55 23.34 4.84
CA GLY A 62 14.96 24.64 4.48
C GLY A 62 13.56 24.89 5.04
N LYS A 63 12.94 25.99 4.58
CA LYS A 63 11.55 26.33 4.90
C LYS A 63 10.61 25.26 4.30
N ARG A 64 9.62 24.82 5.07
CA ARG A 64 8.61 23.85 4.62
C ARG A 64 7.20 24.38 4.84
N ILE A 65 6.35 24.05 3.90
CA ILE A 65 4.92 24.30 3.96
C ILE A 65 4.24 22.94 3.72
N PHE A 66 3.59 22.44 4.74
CA PHE A 66 2.80 21.23 4.68
C PHE A 66 1.34 21.64 4.49
N LYS A 67 0.81 21.38 3.30
CA LYS A 67 -0.62 21.53 3.00
C LYS A 67 -1.25 20.15 2.93
N ASP A 68 -2.45 20.05 3.41
CA ASP A 68 -3.24 18.81 3.30
C ASP A 68 -3.55 18.43 1.82
N LYS A 69 -3.35 19.34 0.89
CA LYS A 69 -3.30 19.02 -0.54
C LYS A 69 -2.03 18.25 -0.86
N LYS A 70 -2.14 16.93 -0.84
CA LYS A 70 -1.14 16.03 -1.44
C LYS A 70 -1.04 16.32 -2.94
N LYS A 71 -0.22 17.31 -3.35
CA LYS A 71 0.24 17.36 -4.74
C LYS A 71 0.95 16.03 -5.00
N LYS A 72 0.31 15.13 -5.71
CA LYS A 72 0.91 13.87 -6.11
C LYS A 72 2.18 14.18 -6.88
N ARG A 73 3.34 13.89 -6.30
CA ARG A 73 4.62 14.04 -7.00
C ARG A 73 4.57 13.15 -8.23
N LYS A 74 4.75 13.72 -9.43
CA LYS A 74 4.71 12.98 -10.70
C LYS A 74 5.80 11.92 -10.80
N PHE A 75 6.91 12.11 -10.09
CA PHE A 75 8.02 11.16 -10.03
C PHE A 75 8.27 10.72 -8.59
N GLY A 76 8.79 9.52 -8.43
CA GLY A 76 9.21 8.97 -7.15
C GLY A 76 10.39 8.03 -7.34
N LEU A 77 11.19 7.88 -6.28
CA LEU A 77 12.25 6.88 -6.20
C LEU A 77 11.82 5.82 -5.20
N ILE A 78 12.02 4.56 -5.54
CA ILE A 78 11.82 3.41 -4.66
C ILE A 78 13.06 2.53 -4.69
N LEU A 79 13.27 1.76 -3.62
CA LEU A 79 14.31 0.75 -3.54
C LEU A 79 13.65 -0.63 -3.54
N ASP A 80 13.97 -1.46 -4.54
CA ASP A 80 13.53 -2.85 -4.64
C ASP A 80 14.66 -3.75 -5.10
N SER A 81 15.37 -4.32 -4.14
CA SER A 81 16.52 -5.18 -4.42
C SER A 81 16.12 -6.58 -4.91
N LYS A 82 14.88 -7.01 -4.65
CA LYS A 82 14.44 -8.39 -4.96
C LYS A 82 14.03 -8.57 -6.40
N ASP A 83 13.26 -7.64 -6.96
CA ASP A 83 12.72 -7.77 -8.32
C ASP A 83 13.34 -6.79 -9.31
N ARG A 84 14.01 -5.72 -8.84
CA ARG A 84 14.48 -4.61 -9.67
C ARG A 84 15.96 -4.26 -9.48
N ASP A 85 16.68 -5.11 -8.76
CA ASP A 85 18.13 -4.96 -8.48
C ASP A 85 18.51 -3.65 -7.79
N GLY A 86 17.56 -2.94 -7.15
CA GLY A 86 17.82 -1.77 -6.33
C GLY A 86 16.97 -0.55 -6.66
N LEU A 87 17.62 0.56 -7.03
CA LEU A 87 16.98 1.87 -7.19
C LEU A 87 16.16 1.95 -8.48
N VAL A 88 14.93 2.45 -8.35
CA VAL A 88 13.96 2.58 -9.44
C VAL A 88 13.35 3.97 -9.43
N LEU A 89 13.32 4.62 -10.58
CA LEU A 89 12.53 5.82 -10.82
C LEU A 89 11.15 5.41 -11.31
N ILE A 90 10.11 5.87 -10.65
CA ILE A 90 8.72 5.65 -11.05
C ILE A 90 8.09 6.96 -11.52
N ARG A 91 7.33 6.91 -12.61
CA ARG A 91 6.44 7.99 -13.01
C ARG A 91 5.03 7.65 -12.52
N ARG A 92 4.52 8.44 -11.61
CA ARG A 92 3.13 8.32 -11.13
C ARG A 92 2.22 8.97 -12.15
N SER A 93 1.27 8.22 -12.69
CA SER A 93 0.19 8.76 -13.51
C SER A 93 -1.09 8.84 -12.70
N ASP A 94 -1.97 9.73 -13.09
CA ASP A 94 -3.32 9.74 -12.56
C ASP A 94 -4.13 8.59 -13.19
N LYS A 95 -5.17 8.18 -12.50
CA LYS A 95 -6.11 7.21 -13.04
C LYS A 95 -6.80 7.81 -14.27
N THR A 96 -6.75 7.09 -15.37
CA THR A 96 -7.44 7.44 -16.61
C THR A 96 -8.77 6.71 -16.64
N LYS A 97 -9.86 7.45 -16.69
CA LYS A 97 -11.19 6.90 -16.93
C LYS A 97 -11.33 6.62 -18.42
N ILE A 98 -11.41 5.35 -18.80
CA ILE A 98 -11.67 4.94 -20.19
C ILE A 98 -13.16 5.11 -20.50
N ASN A 99 -14.01 4.77 -19.53
CA ASN A 99 -15.43 5.03 -19.52
C ASN A 99 -15.95 5.12 -18.07
N ASN A 100 -17.25 5.26 -17.87
CA ASN A 100 -17.86 5.39 -16.54
C ASN A 100 -17.61 4.18 -15.63
N ASN A 101 -17.29 3.03 -16.20
CA ASN A 101 -17.18 1.76 -15.50
C ASN A 101 -15.74 1.20 -15.48
N LEU A 102 -14.79 1.84 -16.17
CA LEU A 102 -13.42 1.32 -16.31
C LEU A 102 -12.39 2.41 -16.07
N GLU A 103 -11.56 2.20 -15.08
CA GLU A 103 -10.40 3.03 -14.76
C GLU A 103 -9.11 2.26 -15.00
N LEU A 104 -8.13 2.92 -15.60
CA LEU A 104 -6.79 2.40 -15.86
C LEU A 104 -5.74 3.33 -15.25
N GLU A 105 -4.78 2.77 -14.52
CA GLU A 105 -3.59 3.48 -14.04
C GLU A 105 -2.34 2.79 -14.59
N LEU A 106 -1.52 3.52 -15.34
CA LEU A 106 -0.26 3.04 -15.89
C LEU A 106 0.90 3.80 -15.24
N GLN A 107 1.83 3.09 -14.61
CA GLN A 107 2.99 3.68 -13.95
C GLN A 107 4.28 3.10 -14.55
N PRO A 108 4.85 3.76 -15.56
CA PRO A 108 6.14 3.38 -16.10
C PRO A 108 7.25 3.50 -15.05
N GLN A 109 8.22 2.61 -15.12
CA GLN A 109 9.33 2.51 -14.19
C GLN A 109 10.64 2.42 -14.99
N PHE A 110 11.69 3.09 -14.49
CA PHE A 110 13.04 2.98 -15.02
C PHE A 110 13.96 2.41 -13.93
N LEU A 111 14.58 1.28 -14.20
CA LEU A 111 15.37 0.52 -13.26
C LEU A 111 16.82 1.01 -13.27
N ILE A 112 17.09 2.05 -12.47
CA ILE A 112 18.38 2.77 -12.48
C ILE A 112 19.54 1.83 -12.15
N SER A 113 19.45 1.09 -11.04
CA SER A 113 20.53 0.18 -10.62
C SER A 113 20.81 -0.88 -11.68
N ARG A 114 19.77 -1.48 -12.25
CA ARG A 114 19.90 -2.49 -13.30
C ARG A 114 20.56 -1.92 -14.57
N SER A 115 20.16 -0.72 -14.96
CA SER A 115 20.77 -0.01 -16.10
C SER A 115 22.26 0.25 -15.91
N LEU A 116 22.66 0.67 -14.70
CA LEU A 116 24.06 0.95 -14.38
C LEU A 116 24.92 -0.32 -14.28
N LEU A 117 24.35 -1.40 -13.73
CA LEU A 117 25.07 -2.67 -13.56
C LEU A 117 25.24 -3.46 -14.88
N GLY A 118 24.37 -3.22 -15.88
CA GLY A 118 24.34 -3.99 -17.12
C GLY A 118 23.95 -5.46 -16.94
N LYS A 119 23.52 -5.84 -15.74
CA LYS A 119 23.16 -7.20 -15.35
C LYS A 119 21.96 -7.20 -14.40
N THR A 120 21.21 -8.32 -14.37
CA THR A 120 20.14 -8.55 -13.41
C THR A 120 20.40 -9.79 -12.56
N TYR A 121 20.08 -9.70 -11.28
CA TYR A 121 20.16 -10.77 -10.28
C TYR A 121 18.77 -11.22 -9.82
N SER A 122 17.74 -10.46 -10.18
CA SER A 122 16.37 -10.60 -9.64
C SER A 122 15.63 -11.86 -10.11
N TYR A 123 16.04 -12.49 -11.22
CA TYR A 123 15.33 -13.63 -11.79
C TYR A 123 16.04 -14.97 -11.57
N ASN A 124 17.07 -15.01 -10.74
CA ASN A 124 17.79 -16.23 -10.46
C ASN A 124 17.05 -17.00 -9.34
N SER A 125 16.34 -18.04 -9.74
CA SER A 125 15.78 -19.07 -8.83
C SER A 125 16.87 -19.97 -8.22
N GLU A 126 18.05 -20.00 -8.84
CA GLU A 126 19.22 -20.69 -8.36
C GLU A 126 20.17 -19.70 -7.70
N LYS A 127 20.84 -20.14 -6.64
CA LYS A 127 21.85 -19.40 -5.89
C LYS A 127 23.09 -19.01 -6.70
N ASN A 128 23.01 -18.97 -8.02
CA ASN A 128 24.08 -18.56 -8.91
C ASN A 128 24.33 -17.09 -8.75
N LYS A 129 25.52 -16.77 -8.23
CA LYS A 129 26.02 -15.41 -7.98
C LYS A 129 26.30 -14.61 -9.25
N GLU A 130 26.19 -15.20 -10.44
CA GLU A 130 26.43 -14.54 -11.71
C GLU A 130 25.16 -13.89 -12.22
N GLY A 131 25.18 -12.56 -12.35
CA GLY A 131 24.09 -11.80 -12.93
C GLY A 131 23.95 -12.09 -14.43
N LYS A 132 22.71 -12.12 -14.93
CA LYS A 132 22.41 -12.26 -16.35
C LYS A 132 22.54 -10.92 -17.06
N VAL A 133 23.23 -10.88 -18.21
CA VAL A 133 23.30 -9.70 -19.07
C VAL A 133 21.89 -9.28 -19.48
N ILE A 134 21.66 -7.97 -19.52
CA ILE A 134 20.35 -7.38 -19.79
C ILE A 134 20.28 -6.75 -21.18
N ASP A 135 19.06 -6.71 -21.71
CA ASP A 135 18.70 -5.91 -22.89
C ASP A 135 18.04 -4.59 -22.43
N LEU A 136 17.85 -3.64 -23.34
CA LEU A 136 17.18 -2.36 -23.05
C LEU A 136 15.77 -2.56 -22.47
N SER A 137 15.06 -3.58 -22.91
CA SER A 137 13.72 -3.95 -22.38
C SER A 137 13.73 -4.44 -20.93
N ASP A 138 14.89 -4.83 -20.40
CA ASP A 138 15.03 -5.24 -19.00
C ASP A 138 15.18 -4.05 -18.04
N VAL A 139 15.51 -2.84 -18.54
CA VAL A 139 15.62 -1.65 -17.69
C VAL A 139 14.30 -0.87 -17.54
N ILE A 140 13.27 -1.30 -18.26
CA ILE A 140 11.94 -0.70 -18.21
C ILE A 140 10.99 -1.64 -17.51
N GLY A 141 10.30 -1.13 -16.50
CA GLY A 141 9.21 -1.79 -15.80
C GLY A 141 7.88 -1.05 -16.00
N LEU A 142 6.78 -1.69 -15.65
CA LEU A 142 5.45 -1.12 -15.76
C LEU A 142 4.52 -1.66 -14.67
N ASN A 143 3.88 -0.77 -13.92
CA ASN A 143 2.78 -1.15 -13.05
C ASN A 143 1.46 -0.76 -13.72
N ILE A 144 0.55 -1.72 -13.80
CA ILE A 144 -0.78 -1.58 -14.41
C ILE A 144 -1.81 -1.88 -13.37
N LYS A 145 -2.73 -0.94 -13.09
CA LYS A 145 -3.92 -1.19 -12.28
C LYS A 145 -5.15 -0.97 -13.13
N VAL A 146 -6.08 -1.90 -13.02
CA VAL A 146 -7.37 -1.88 -13.70
C VAL A 146 -8.45 -2.00 -12.65
N ASN A 147 -9.40 -1.07 -12.65
CA ASN A 147 -10.60 -1.14 -11.83
C ASN A 147 -11.80 -1.07 -12.78
N ALA A 148 -12.69 -2.04 -12.69
CA ALA A 148 -13.91 -2.07 -13.49
C ALA A 148 -15.13 -2.37 -12.62
N ILE A 149 -16.22 -1.68 -12.88
CA ILE A 149 -17.48 -1.85 -12.18
C ILE A 149 -18.56 -2.12 -13.22
N TYR A 150 -19.24 -3.25 -13.08
CA TYR A 150 -20.37 -3.57 -13.93
C TYR A 150 -21.55 -4.10 -13.11
N LYS A 151 -22.61 -3.32 -12.98
CA LYS A 151 -23.73 -3.60 -12.08
C LYS A 151 -23.23 -3.86 -10.64
N ASP A 152 -23.46 -5.06 -10.12
CA ASP A 152 -23.05 -5.50 -8.78
C ASP A 152 -21.68 -6.20 -8.76
N TRP A 153 -20.96 -6.18 -9.89
CA TRP A 153 -19.63 -6.77 -10.01
C TRP A 153 -18.55 -5.69 -9.97
N ASN A 154 -17.55 -5.91 -9.15
CA ASN A 154 -16.33 -5.11 -9.09
C ASN A 154 -15.14 -5.99 -9.46
N PHE A 155 -14.38 -5.55 -10.43
CA PHE A 155 -13.12 -6.19 -10.84
C PHE A 155 -11.95 -5.26 -10.53
N ASP A 156 -10.97 -5.79 -9.81
CA ASP A 156 -9.71 -5.13 -9.51
C ASP A 156 -8.56 -5.99 -10.00
N SER A 157 -7.60 -5.39 -10.71
CA SER A 157 -6.38 -6.07 -11.13
C SER A 157 -5.16 -5.18 -10.96
N LYS A 158 -4.10 -5.76 -10.44
CA LYS A 158 -2.79 -5.13 -10.32
C LYS A 158 -1.74 -6.04 -10.95
N ASN A 159 -1.03 -5.50 -11.93
CA ASN A 159 0.06 -6.18 -12.62
C ASN A 159 1.31 -5.34 -12.48
N ASP A 160 2.37 -5.92 -11.96
CA ASP A 160 3.64 -5.26 -11.75
C ASP A 160 4.72 -6.02 -12.51
N LEU A 161 5.21 -5.38 -13.58
CA LEU A 161 6.20 -5.91 -14.50
C LEU A 161 7.55 -5.26 -14.21
N SER A 162 8.51 -6.01 -13.71
CA SER A 162 9.87 -5.55 -13.47
C SER A 162 10.78 -5.68 -14.69
N THR A 163 10.24 -6.08 -15.83
CA THR A 163 10.88 -6.11 -17.15
C THR A 163 9.83 -6.12 -18.24
N LEU A 164 10.12 -5.54 -19.39
CA LEU A 164 9.35 -5.68 -20.64
C LEU A 164 9.99 -6.66 -21.62
N ASN A 165 11.07 -7.34 -21.22
CA ASN A 165 11.70 -8.37 -22.02
C ASN A 165 10.79 -9.62 -22.09
N THR A 166 10.31 -9.94 -23.29
CA THR A 166 9.34 -11.03 -23.51
C THR A 166 9.86 -12.38 -23.05
N LYS A 167 11.18 -12.64 -23.14
CA LYS A 167 11.81 -13.89 -22.69
C LYS A 167 11.80 -14.04 -21.15
N ARG A 168 11.66 -12.93 -20.42
CA ARG A 168 11.72 -12.86 -18.96
C ARG A 168 10.43 -12.33 -18.31
N LEU A 169 9.42 -12.05 -19.13
CA LEU A 169 8.20 -11.35 -18.70
C LEU A 169 7.55 -12.03 -17.49
N PHE A 170 7.35 -13.35 -17.54
CA PHE A 170 6.75 -14.11 -16.44
C PHE A 170 7.64 -14.15 -15.19
N ASN A 171 8.95 -14.10 -15.34
CA ASN A 171 9.85 -14.00 -14.20
C ASN A 171 9.76 -12.65 -13.51
N GLY A 172 9.51 -11.58 -14.27
CA GLY A 172 9.34 -10.22 -13.78
C GLY A 172 7.91 -9.83 -13.41
N LEU A 173 6.92 -10.66 -13.74
CA LEU A 173 5.51 -10.37 -13.47
C LEU A 173 5.13 -10.72 -12.02
N ARG A 174 4.49 -9.77 -11.35
CA ARG A 174 3.65 -9.97 -10.17
C ARG A 174 2.22 -9.60 -10.51
N HIS A 175 1.31 -10.51 -10.26
CA HIS A 175 -0.09 -10.31 -10.60
C HIS A 175 -0.98 -10.55 -9.39
N SER A 176 -2.01 -9.72 -9.23
CA SER A 176 -3.14 -10.00 -8.37
C SER A 176 -4.41 -9.47 -9.00
N SER A 177 -5.46 -10.26 -9.01
CA SER A 177 -6.78 -9.80 -9.42
C SER A 177 -7.86 -10.39 -8.53
N SER A 178 -8.96 -9.65 -8.43
CA SER A 178 -10.15 -10.09 -7.74
C SER A 178 -11.40 -9.66 -8.49
N LEU A 179 -12.39 -10.52 -8.47
CA LEU A 179 -13.74 -10.26 -8.97
C LEU A 179 -14.71 -10.45 -7.82
N ARG A 180 -15.41 -9.37 -7.44
CA ARG A 180 -16.36 -9.35 -6.34
C ARG A 180 -17.75 -9.08 -6.84
N LYS A 181 -18.72 -9.86 -6.34
CA LYS A 181 -20.14 -9.64 -6.55
C LYS A 181 -20.81 -9.30 -5.23
N TYR A 182 -21.56 -8.20 -5.19
CA TYR A 182 -22.40 -7.85 -4.05
C TYR A 182 -23.81 -8.42 -4.27
N PHE A 183 -24.41 -8.90 -3.18
CA PHE A 183 -25.77 -9.40 -3.19
C PHE A 183 -26.73 -8.35 -2.61
N LYS A 184 -27.81 -8.12 -3.32
CA LYS A 184 -28.90 -7.19 -2.92
C LYS A 184 -30.20 -7.91 -2.57
N ILE A 185 -30.07 -9.15 -2.10
CA ILE A 185 -31.23 -9.94 -1.69
C ILE A 185 -31.41 -9.75 -0.18
N PRO A 186 -32.65 -9.55 0.35
CA PRO A 186 -32.86 -9.22 1.76
C PRO A 186 -32.19 -10.14 2.78
N ILE A 187 -32.08 -11.46 2.47
CA ILE A 187 -31.40 -12.44 3.34
C ILE A 187 -29.88 -12.37 3.23
N LEU A 188 -29.37 -11.92 2.06
CA LEU A 188 -27.94 -11.85 1.72
C LEU A 188 -27.45 -10.42 1.58
N ASP A 189 -28.23 -9.44 1.99
CA ASP A 189 -27.83 -8.05 1.96
C ASP A 189 -26.54 -7.86 2.78
N ASP A 190 -25.67 -6.95 2.36
CA ASP A 190 -24.32 -6.79 2.89
C ASP A 190 -23.41 -8.02 2.77
N SER A 191 -23.76 -8.96 1.88
CA SER A 191 -22.93 -10.10 1.55
C SER A 191 -22.20 -9.90 0.24
N SER A 192 -21.02 -10.48 0.12
CA SER A 192 -20.26 -10.49 -1.14
C SER A 192 -19.61 -11.85 -1.38
N PHE A 193 -19.56 -12.23 -2.66
CA PHE A 193 -18.72 -13.33 -3.14
C PHE A 193 -17.51 -12.76 -3.84
N ASN A 194 -16.34 -13.28 -3.52
CA ASN A 194 -15.08 -12.81 -4.09
C ASN A 194 -14.31 -14.01 -4.66
N VAL A 195 -13.85 -13.89 -5.90
CA VAL A 195 -12.90 -14.82 -6.53
C VAL A 195 -11.61 -14.05 -6.75
N PHE A 196 -10.48 -14.67 -6.46
CA PHE A 196 -9.19 -14.05 -6.65
C PHE A 196 -8.18 -14.98 -7.32
N THR A 197 -7.22 -14.36 -7.96
CA THR A 197 -6.00 -15.04 -8.44
C THR A 197 -4.79 -14.17 -8.17
N THR A 198 -3.66 -14.80 -7.91
CA THR A 198 -2.40 -14.10 -7.71
C THR A 198 -1.23 -14.93 -8.22
N TYR A 199 -0.21 -14.26 -8.72
CA TYR A 199 1.03 -14.84 -9.20
C TYR A 199 2.23 -14.07 -8.66
N ARG A 200 3.20 -14.78 -8.07
CA ARG A 200 4.38 -14.23 -7.41
C ARG A 200 4.06 -13.14 -6.39
N SER A 201 3.03 -13.38 -5.58
CA SER A 201 2.63 -12.44 -4.53
C SER A 201 3.55 -12.58 -3.32
N ARG A 202 3.89 -11.44 -2.70
CA ARG A 202 4.60 -11.41 -1.42
C ARG A 202 3.58 -11.32 -0.29
N ALA A 203 3.71 -12.20 0.68
CA ALA A 203 2.89 -12.20 1.88
C ALA A 203 3.79 -12.10 3.12
N TRP A 204 3.47 -11.16 4.00
CA TRP A 204 4.11 -11.09 5.31
C TRP A 204 3.51 -12.16 6.23
N ASN A 205 4.34 -13.00 6.80
CA ASN A 205 3.91 -14.11 7.64
C ASN A 205 4.51 -13.97 9.07
N GLY A 206 4.22 -12.86 9.73
CA GLY A 206 4.63 -12.60 11.11
C GLY A 206 6.13 -12.82 11.34
N THR A 207 6.47 -13.65 12.31
CA THR A 207 7.86 -13.95 12.70
C THR A 207 8.68 -14.68 11.64
N ILE A 208 8.04 -15.31 10.65
CA ILE A 208 8.73 -15.98 9.54
C ILE A 208 9.21 -14.96 8.50
N GLY A 209 8.65 -13.75 8.53
CA GLY A 209 8.97 -12.69 7.59
C GLY A 209 8.20 -12.81 6.28
N GLU A 210 8.76 -12.24 5.22
CA GLU A 210 8.15 -12.22 3.89
C GLU A 210 8.32 -13.57 3.18
N THR A 211 7.20 -14.14 2.76
CA THR A 211 7.12 -15.37 1.93
C THR A 211 6.62 -15.06 0.54
N GLU A 212 7.14 -15.72 -0.47
CA GLU A 212 6.63 -15.63 -1.83
C GLU A 212 5.63 -16.76 -2.10
N ILE A 213 4.40 -16.37 -2.48
CA ILE A 213 3.38 -17.26 -3.01
C ILE A 213 3.57 -17.30 -4.51
N LYS A 214 3.96 -18.45 -5.08
CA LYS A 214 4.20 -18.60 -6.51
C LYS A 214 2.92 -18.41 -7.31
N SER A 215 1.86 -19.08 -6.89
CA SER A 215 0.52 -18.87 -7.43
C SER A 215 -0.54 -19.16 -6.37
N ALA A 216 -1.66 -18.45 -6.43
CA ALA A 216 -2.84 -18.82 -5.68
C ALA A 216 -4.11 -18.42 -6.43
N TYR A 217 -5.16 -19.21 -6.27
CA TYR A 217 -6.49 -18.89 -6.75
C TYR A 217 -7.54 -19.50 -5.83
N GLY A 218 -8.65 -18.82 -5.69
CA GLY A 218 -9.71 -19.26 -4.79
C GLY A 218 -10.84 -18.28 -4.71
N GLY A 219 -11.70 -18.50 -3.73
CA GLY A 219 -12.82 -17.63 -3.47
C GLY A 219 -13.23 -17.62 -2.02
N PHE A 220 -13.96 -16.59 -1.63
CA PHE A 220 -14.56 -16.48 -0.31
C PHE A 220 -15.92 -15.77 -0.38
N VAL A 221 -16.76 -16.12 0.55
CA VAL A 221 -18.01 -15.39 0.85
C VAL A 221 -17.77 -14.60 2.13
N GLN A 222 -18.20 -13.36 2.12
CA GLN A 222 -18.13 -12.47 3.28
C GLN A 222 -19.49 -11.85 3.53
N LYS A 223 -19.86 -11.76 4.80
CA LYS A 223 -21.04 -11.01 5.25
C LYS A 223 -20.65 -10.10 6.40
N THR A 224 -21.14 -8.86 6.37
CA THR A 224 -21.04 -7.90 7.45
C THR A 224 -22.42 -7.70 8.07
N TYR A 225 -22.51 -7.81 9.38
CA TYR A 225 -23.69 -7.49 10.17
C TYR A 225 -23.39 -6.22 10.96
N SER A 226 -24.09 -5.14 10.62
CA SER A 226 -23.99 -3.88 11.35
C SER A 226 -25.16 -3.77 12.33
N PHE A 227 -24.87 -3.49 13.59
CA PHE A 227 -25.87 -3.34 14.64
C PHE A 227 -25.39 -2.31 15.68
N GLU A 228 -26.33 -1.72 16.39
CA GLU A 228 -26.03 -0.79 17.48
C GLU A 228 -26.01 -1.55 18.81
N ALA A 229 -24.93 -1.44 19.56
CA ALA A 229 -24.81 -1.97 20.91
C ALA A 229 -23.81 -1.13 21.71
N LEU A 230 -23.98 -1.08 23.04
CA LEU A 230 -23.07 -0.39 23.97
C LEU A 230 -22.78 1.07 23.57
N GLU A 231 -23.82 1.80 23.14
CA GLU A 231 -23.74 3.22 22.71
C GLU A 231 -22.81 3.47 21.49
N GLY A 232 -22.59 2.43 20.68
CA GLY A 232 -21.74 2.53 19.49
C GLY A 232 -22.18 1.60 18.37
N GLN A 233 -21.65 1.86 17.19
CA GLN A 233 -21.86 1.00 16.02
C GLN A 233 -20.91 -0.19 16.08
N GLN A 234 -21.47 -1.39 15.93
CA GLN A 234 -20.75 -2.65 15.88
C GLN A 234 -20.85 -3.26 14.48
N ASN A 235 -19.73 -3.79 13.97
CA ASN A 235 -19.71 -4.47 12.69
C ASN A 235 -19.11 -5.88 12.87
N LEU A 236 -19.95 -6.91 12.82
CA LEU A 236 -19.52 -8.31 12.82
C LEU A 236 -19.24 -8.73 11.38
N ASN A 237 -17.98 -8.96 11.06
CA ASN A 237 -17.55 -9.47 9.76
C ASN A 237 -17.32 -10.98 9.84
N ILE A 238 -18.00 -11.75 9.00
CA ILE A 238 -17.82 -13.19 8.89
C ILE A 238 -17.36 -13.50 7.47
N ARG A 239 -16.28 -14.27 7.35
CA ARG A 239 -15.76 -14.69 6.06
C ARG A 239 -15.40 -16.18 6.08
N PHE A 240 -15.86 -16.89 5.06
CA PHE A 240 -15.47 -18.26 4.78
C PHE A 240 -14.92 -18.37 3.37
N GLY A 241 -13.80 -19.04 3.21
CA GLY A 241 -13.16 -19.17 1.91
C GLY A 241 -12.32 -20.42 1.76
N THR A 242 -12.06 -20.75 0.49
CA THR A 242 -11.13 -21.81 0.11
C THR A 242 -10.28 -21.38 -1.06
N ALA A 243 -9.01 -21.76 -1.05
CA ALA A 243 -8.09 -21.43 -2.11
C ALA A 243 -6.98 -22.49 -2.23
N LYS A 244 -6.48 -22.64 -3.45
CA LYS A 244 -5.28 -23.40 -3.75
C LYS A 244 -4.08 -22.46 -3.76
N TYR A 245 -3.05 -22.85 -3.05
CA TYR A 245 -1.79 -22.10 -2.94
C TYR A 245 -0.64 -22.96 -3.43
N GLU A 246 0.27 -22.35 -4.16
CA GLU A 246 1.55 -22.91 -4.53
C GLU A 246 2.65 -22.02 -3.98
N ALA A 247 3.50 -22.55 -3.12
CA ALA A 247 4.56 -21.79 -2.46
C ALA A 247 5.81 -22.66 -2.25
N GLU A 248 6.95 -22.03 -2.05
CA GLU A 248 8.20 -22.72 -1.73
C GLU A 248 8.20 -23.20 -0.28
N LYS A 249 8.79 -24.38 -0.06
CA LYS A 249 9.07 -24.86 1.30
C LYS A 249 10.11 -24.00 1.98
N LEU A 250 9.92 -23.75 3.28
CA LEU A 250 10.84 -22.97 4.11
C LEU A 250 12.30 -23.44 4.07
N LYS A 251 12.51 -24.76 3.91
CA LYS A 251 13.85 -25.39 3.95
C LYS A 251 14.46 -25.70 2.59
N ASN A 252 13.68 -25.63 1.53
CA ASN A 252 14.17 -25.90 0.17
C ASN A 252 13.28 -25.21 -0.86
N THR A 253 13.78 -25.01 -2.06
CA THR A 253 13.06 -24.32 -3.16
C THR A 253 11.97 -25.17 -3.82
N LYS A 254 11.66 -26.36 -3.28
CA LYS A 254 10.63 -27.24 -3.84
C LYS A 254 9.25 -26.62 -3.63
N LEU A 255 8.50 -26.45 -4.71
CA LEU A 255 7.14 -25.96 -4.66
C LEU A 255 6.19 -27.00 -4.05
N ILE A 256 5.29 -26.53 -3.21
CA ILE A 256 4.20 -27.33 -2.65
C ILE A 256 2.89 -26.70 -3.07
N SER A 257 1.95 -27.52 -3.50
CA SER A 257 0.59 -27.10 -3.81
C SER A 257 -0.36 -27.65 -2.76
N LEU A 258 -1.13 -26.76 -2.12
CA LEU A 258 -2.04 -27.09 -1.03
C LEU A 258 -3.38 -26.36 -1.19
N TRP A 259 -4.47 -27.07 -0.93
CA TRP A 259 -5.77 -26.45 -0.67
C TRP A 259 -5.86 -26.02 0.79
N ARG A 260 -6.37 -24.82 1.03
CA ARG A 260 -6.61 -24.27 2.36
C ARG A 260 -8.01 -23.68 2.42
N SER A 261 -8.76 -24.08 3.43
CA SER A 261 -10.00 -23.41 3.80
C SER A 261 -9.77 -22.57 5.05
N SER A 262 -10.42 -21.43 5.13
CA SER A 262 -10.32 -20.51 6.28
C SER A 262 -11.69 -19.99 6.65
N PHE A 263 -11.90 -19.89 7.95
CA PHE A 263 -12.99 -19.15 8.55
C PHE A 263 -12.38 -17.96 9.30
N PHE A 264 -12.98 -16.80 9.13
CA PHE A 264 -12.57 -15.58 9.83
C PHE A 264 -13.82 -14.88 10.35
N ALA A 265 -13.75 -14.45 11.61
CA ALA A 265 -14.75 -13.58 12.21
C ALA A 265 -14.03 -12.43 12.94
N SER A 266 -14.49 -11.21 12.76
CA SER A 266 -14.04 -10.03 13.51
C SER A 266 -15.21 -9.19 13.92
N LEU A 267 -15.11 -8.59 15.11
CA LEU A 267 -16.03 -7.60 15.61
C LEU A 267 -15.28 -6.27 15.68
N ASP A 268 -15.67 -5.33 14.81
CA ASP A 268 -15.14 -3.97 14.79
C ASP A 268 -16.12 -3.07 15.51
N SER A 269 -15.64 -2.32 16.51
CA SER A 269 -16.48 -1.45 17.35
C SER A 269 -16.05 -0.01 17.19
N GLU A 270 -17.02 0.89 17.02
CA GLU A 270 -16.77 2.33 16.96
C GLU A 270 -17.60 3.04 18.03
N TYR A 271 -16.94 3.62 19.02
CA TYR A 271 -17.56 4.32 20.13
C TYR A 271 -17.28 5.81 20.04
N GLN A 272 -18.32 6.60 20.27
CA GLN A 272 -18.16 8.02 20.46
C GLN A 272 -17.76 8.29 21.92
N ILE A 273 -16.47 8.63 22.14
CA ILE A 273 -15.95 8.92 23.48
C ILE A 273 -16.35 10.32 23.96
N TRP A 274 -16.46 11.24 23.04
CA TRP A 274 -16.74 12.63 23.38
C TRP A 274 -17.48 13.35 22.24
N ASN A 275 -18.48 14.14 22.61
CA ASN A 275 -19.24 14.96 21.69
C ASN A 275 -19.40 16.37 22.28
N SER A 276 -18.90 17.36 21.60
CA SER A 276 -19.14 18.77 21.86
C SER A 276 -19.74 19.40 20.61
N ASN A 277 -20.42 20.52 20.73
CA ASN A 277 -21.11 21.22 19.64
C ASN A 277 -20.24 21.48 18.39
N ARG A 278 -18.92 21.33 18.49
CA ARG A 278 -17.98 21.58 17.38
C ARG A 278 -17.00 20.45 17.11
N LYS A 279 -16.83 19.45 18.02
CA LYS A 279 -15.82 18.39 17.86
C LYS A 279 -16.35 17.05 18.38
N LYS A 280 -16.06 15.99 17.65
CA LYS A 280 -16.42 14.60 18.04
C LYS A 280 -15.14 13.76 18.08
N LEU A 281 -14.98 12.98 19.13
CA LEU A 281 -13.89 12.00 19.28
C LEU A 281 -14.45 10.60 19.23
N TYR A 282 -13.90 9.76 18.35
CA TYR A 282 -14.28 8.37 18.21
C TYR A 282 -13.12 7.46 18.58
N GLN A 283 -13.41 6.34 19.23
CA GLN A 283 -12.50 5.22 19.37
C GLN A 283 -12.94 4.12 18.43
N LYS A 284 -12.00 3.54 17.71
CA LYS A 284 -12.20 2.39 16.83
C LYS A 284 -11.32 1.24 17.32
N SER A 285 -11.89 0.08 17.52
CA SER A 285 -11.23 -1.15 17.96
C SER A 285 -11.56 -2.31 17.01
#